data_3bc95341187ed7dbaf4decc6fb8992f5
#
_entry.id   3bc95341187ed7dbaf4decc6fb8992f5
#
_cell.length_a   1.000
_cell.length_b   1.000
_cell.length_c   1.000
_cell.angle_alpha   90.00
_cell.angle_beta   90.00
_cell.angle_gamma   90.00
#
_symmetry.space_group_name_H-M   'P 1'
#
loop_
_entity.id
_entity.type
_entity.pdbx_description
1 polymer ?
#
loop_
_entity_poly.entity_id
_entity_poly.type
_entity_poly.pdbx_seq_one_letter_code
_entity_poly.pdbx_strand_id
1 'polypeptide(L)'
;MDWRTKLLDPKPQARQDYASLATPVYRGSTVVFEGQAAVTDDWRQAENGYSYGLYGTPTTLELASRIAGIEGARETFIVPGGQAAIALIYLSY
;
A
#
# COMPACT_ATOMS: atom_id res chain seq x y z
N MET A 1 -26.62 3.08 17.56
CA MET A 1 -25.37 3.74 17.10
C MET A 1 -25.71 5.07 16.48
N ASP A 2 -25.07 6.13 16.92
CA ASP A 2 -25.26 7.46 16.38
C ASP A 2 -24.86 7.52 14.90
N TRP A 3 -25.54 8.36 14.11
CA TRP A 3 -25.25 8.48 12.68
C TRP A 3 -23.81 8.90 12.40
N ARG A 4 -23.19 9.70 13.28
CA ARG A 4 -21.78 10.10 13.15
C ARG A 4 -20.86 8.89 13.25
N THR A 5 -21.12 8.05 14.22
CA THR A 5 -20.38 6.79 14.40
C THR A 5 -20.58 5.87 13.21
N LYS A 6 -21.82 5.81 12.69
CA LYS A 6 -22.09 4.99 11.49
C LYS A 6 -21.31 5.42 10.26
N LEU A 7 -21.04 6.71 10.12
CA LEU A 7 -20.24 7.19 8.99
C LEU A 7 -18.77 6.75 9.06
N LEU A 8 -18.27 6.55 10.27
CA LEU A 8 -16.89 6.14 10.51
C LEU A 8 -16.72 4.65 10.69
N ASP A 9 -17.84 3.93 10.80
CA ASP A 9 -17.83 2.48 11.04
C ASP A 9 -17.38 1.75 9.77
N PRO A 10 -16.33 0.94 9.82
CA PRO A 10 -15.87 0.19 8.66
C PRO A 10 -16.96 -0.75 8.16
N LYS A 11 -17.27 -0.64 6.90
CA LYS A 11 -18.24 -1.55 6.27
C LYS A 11 -17.51 -2.80 5.80
N PRO A 12 -18.12 -3.97 5.97
CA PRO A 12 -17.56 -5.16 5.33
C PRO A 12 -17.52 -4.95 3.81
N GLN A 13 -16.49 -5.45 3.19
CA GLN A 13 -16.38 -5.38 1.75
C GLN A 13 -17.54 -6.16 1.12
N ALA A 14 -18.19 -5.53 0.17
CA ALA A 14 -19.46 -6.04 -0.34
C ALA A 14 -19.31 -7.39 -1.04
N ARG A 15 -18.15 -7.67 -1.63
CA ARG A 15 -17.97 -8.89 -2.42
C ARG A 15 -16.53 -9.37 -2.32
N GLN A 16 -16.35 -10.57 -1.83
CA GLN A 16 -15.05 -11.24 -1.80
C GLN A 16 -14.79 -12.05 -3.08
N ASP A 17 -15.84 -12.32 -3.85
CA ASP A 17 -15.76 -13.06 -5.11
C ASP A 17 -15.57 -12.14 -6.32
N TYR A 18 -15.45 -10.83 -6.08
CA TYR A 18 -15.25 -9.85 -7.14
C TYR A 18 -13.77 -9.71 -7.46
N ALA A 19 -13.42 -9.83 -8.73
CA ALA A 19 -12.09 -9.61 -9.22
C ALA A 19 -12.13 -8.61 -10.38
N SER A 20 -11.20 -7.68 -10.39
CA SER A 20 -11.05 -6.69 -11.46
C SER A 20 -9.70 -6.86 -12.12
N LEU A 21 -9.64 -6.63 -13.43
CA LEU A 21 -8.36 -6.56 -14.14
C LEU A 21 -7.56 -5.31 -13.77
N ALA A 22 -8.25 -4.25 -13.37
CA ALA A 22 -7.61 -3.03 -12.90
C ALA A 22 -7.36 -3.13 -11.38
N THR A 23 -6.19 -2.69 -10.95
CA THR A 23 -5.87 -2.63 -9.53
C THR A 23 -6.74 -1.59 -8.84
N PRO A 24 -7.44 -1.93 -7.75
CA PRO A 24 -8.22 -0.96 -7.01
C PRO A 24 -7.37 0.18 -6.45
N VAL A 25 -8.00 1.33 -6.27
CA VAL A 25 -7.35 2.49 -5.64
C VAL A 25 -7.59 2.44 -4.14
N TYR A 26 -6.55 2.15 -3.38
CA TYR A 26 -6.58 2.15 -1.93
C TYR A 26 -6.09 3.50 -1.40
N ARG A 27 -6.95 4.20 -0.69
CA ARG A 27 -6.67 5.50 -0.09
C ARG A 27 -6.72 5.38 1.43
N GLY A 28 -5.63 5.65 2.08
CA GLY A 28 -5.56 5.59 3.52
C GLY A 28 -4.24 4.97 3.98
N SER A 29 -3.93 5.19 5.23
CA SER A 29 -2.69 4.71 5.82
C SER A 29 -2.91 3.68 6.92
N THR A 30 -4.05 3.68 7.56
CA THR A 30 -4.34 2.79 8.68
C THR A 30 -4.77 1.42 8.16
N VAL A 31 -4.11 0.40 8.65
CA VAL A 31 -4.42 -0.99 8.35
C VAL A 31 -5.07 -1.64 9.57
N VAL A 32 -6.15 -2.37 9.35
CA VAL A 32 -6.85 -3.12 10.39
C VAL A 32 -6.42 -4.57 10.32
N PHE A 33 -6.01 -5.11 11.46
CA PHE A 33 -5.57 -6.49 11.59
C PHE A 33 -6.66 -7.35 12.22
N GLU A 34 -6.72 -8.63 11.85
CA GLU A 34 -7.69 -9.57 12.41
C GLU A 34 -7.42 -9.92 13.87
N GLY A 35 -6.17 -9.77 14.33
CA GLY A 35 -5.78 -10.05 15.71
C GLY A 35 -4.36 -9.64 15.99
N GLN A 36 -3.95 -9.68 17.26
CA GLN A 36 -2.61 -9.26 17.66
C GLN A 36 -1.48 -10.03 16.96
N ALA A 37 -1.70 -11.30 16.69
CA ALA A 37 -0.68 -12.13 16.02
C ALA A 37 -0.39 -11.67 14.58
N ALA A 38 -1.34 -10.98 13.93
CA ALA A 38 -1.18 -10.47 12.57
C ALA A 38 -0.50 -9.10 12.52
N VAL A 39 -0.35 -8.42 13.66
CA VAL A 39 0.26 -7.08 13.70
C VAL A 39 1.74 -7.18 13.40
N THR A 40 2.18 -6.40 12.41
CA THR A 40 3.59 -6.32 12.02
C THR A 40 3.94 -4.89 11.63
N ASP A 41 5.20 -4.52 11.79
CA ASP A 41 5.73 -3.22 11.38
C ASP A 41 6.89 -3.39 10.38
N ASP A 42 6.83 -4.42 9.56
CA ASP A 42 7.84 -4.65 8.54
C ASP A 42 7.55 -3.76 7.33
N TRP A 43 8.55 -2.98 6.91
CA TRP A 43 8.44 -2.09 5.76
C TRP A 43 8.34 -2.84 4.42
N ARG A 44 8.73 -4.11 4.39
CA ARG A 44 8.69 -4.94 3.18
C ARG A 44 7.27 -5.50 2.95
N GLN A 45 6.36 -4.60 2.60
CA GLN A 45 4.94 -4.90 2.51
C GLN A 45 4.61 -5.98 1.47
N ALA A 46 5.35 -6.00 0.35
CA ALA A 46 5.12 -6.99 -0.70
C ALA A 46 5.45 -8.42 -0.24
N GLU A 47 6.35 -8.58 0.72
CA GLU A 47 6.77 -9.89 1.24
C GLU A 47 5.97 -10.29 2.48
N ASN A 48 5.66 -9.34 3.35
CA ASN A 48 5.16 -9.61 4.69
C ASN A 48 3.73 -9.10 4.93
N GLY A 49 3.08 -8.58 3.89
CA GLY A 49 1.72 -8.04 3.98
C GLY A 49 1.68 -6.58 4.40
N TYR A 50 0.51 -5.99 4.30
CA TYR A 50 0.32 -4.56 4.51
C TYR A 50 0.13 -4.25 5.98
N SER A 51 0.97 -3.38 6.53
CA SER A 51 0.92 -3.00 7.93
C SER A 51 0.64 -1.51 8.12
N TYR A 52 1.10 -0.67 7.20
CA TYR A 52 0.91 0.77 7.27
C TYR A 52 1.04 1.39 5.89
N GLY A 53 0.14 2.31 5.56
CA GLY A 53 0.13 2.98 4.26
C GLY A 53 1.39 3.80 3.95
N LEU A 54 2.14 4.21 4.97
CA LEU A 54 3.44 4.85 4.77
C LEU A 54 4.40 3.97 3.96
N TYR A 55 4.35 2.67 4.17
CA TYR A 55 5.20 1.71 3.47
C TYR A 55 4.65 1.32 2.09
N GLY A 56 3.45 1.77 1.78
CA GLY A 56 2.77 1.52 0.52
C GLY A 56 1.42 0.82 0.70
N THR A 57 0.56 1.00 -0.29
CA THR A 57 -0.72 0.30 -0.39
C THR A 57 -0.63 -0.68 -1.56
N PRO A 58 -1.62 -1.59 -1.72
CA PRO A 58 -1.65 -2.44 -2.91
C PRO A 58 -1.57 -1.65 -4.22
N THR A 59 -2.16 -0.45 -4.28
CA THR A 59 -2.14 0.39 -5.48
C THR A 59 -0.73 0.84 -5.84
N THR A 60 0.01 1.42 -4.89
CA THR A 60 1.35 1.95 -5.13
C THR A 60 2.37 0.84 -5.35
N LEU A 61 2.24 -0.27 -4.62
CA LEU A 61 3.16 -1.40 -4.75
C LEU A 61 2.95 -2.14 -6.07
N GLU A 62 1.71 -2.22 -6.56
CA GLU A 62 1.44 -2.78 -7.89
C GLU A 62 2.08 -1.91 -8.99
N LEU A 63 1.96 -0.59 -8.88
CA LEU A 63 2.61 0.34 -9.82
C LEU A 63 4.13 0.13 -9.82
N ALA A 64 4.74 0.09 -8.63
CA ALA A 64 6.18 -0.12 -8.50
C ALA A 64 6.62 -1.45 -9.13
N SER A 65 5.87 -2.50 -8.90
CA SER A 65 6.14 -3.82 -9.46
C SER A 65 6.07 -3.83 -11.00
N ARG A 66 5.07 -3.16 -11.57
CA ARG A 66 4.92 -3.09 -13.02
C ARG A 66 6.04 -2.30 -13.68
N ILE A 67 6.44 -1.18 -13.08
CA ILE A 67 7.58 -0.39 -13.57
C ILE A 67 8.86 -1.21 -13.51
N ALA A 68 9.11 -1.90 -12.40
CA ALA A 68 10.28 -2.76 -12.27
C ALA A 68 10.29 -3.84 -13.36
N GLY A 69 9.14 -4.43 -13.66
CA GLY A 69 9.02 -5.44 -14.71
C GLY A 69 9.34 -4.89 -16.10
N ILE A 70 8.85 -3.69 -16.42
CA ILE A 70 9.12 -3.05 -17.72
C ILE A 70 10.59 -2.69 -17.88
N GLU A 71 11.20 -2.17 -16.81
CA GLU A 71 12.59 -1.71 -16.83
C GLU A 71 13.61 -2.83 -16.61
N GLY A 72 13.16 -4.04 -16.29
CA GLY A 72 14.04 -5.13 -15.92
C GLY A 72 14.78 -4.88 -14.61
N ALA A 73 14.19 -4.08 -13.72
CA ALA A 73 14.78 -3.73 -12.43
C ALA A 73 14.36 -4.71 -11.34
N ARG A 74 15.17 -4.82 -10.31
CA ARG A 74 14.83 -5.63 -9.15
C ARG A 74 13.73 -5.00 -8.31
N GLU A 75 13.78 -3.70 -8.14
CA GLU A 75 12.82 -2.95 -7.33
C GLU A 75 12.61 -1.55 -7.92
N THR A 76 11.48 -0.95 -7.57
CA THR A 76 11.14 0.43 -7.87
C THR A 76 10.61 1.08 -6.60
N PHE A 77 11.07 2.27 -6.30
CA PHE A 77 10.59 3.08 -5.20
C PHE A 77 9.78 4.26 -5.73
N ILE A 78 8.53 4.35 -5.31
CA ILE A 78 7.66 5.46 -5.67
C ILE A 78 7.89 6.59 -4.66
N VAL A 79 8.20 7.77 -5.16
CA VAL A 79 8.50 8.95 -4.35
C VAL A 79 7.66 10.14 -4.82
N PRO A 80 7.45 11.16 -3.98
CA PRO A 80 6.49 12.24 -4.27
C PRO A 80 6.97 13.28 -5.28
N GLY A 81 8.11 13.10 -5.91
CA GLY A 81 8.58 14.04 -6.93
C GLY A 81 9.99 13.76 -7.39
N GLY A 82 10.39 14.44 -8.48
CA GLY A 82 11.72 14.26 -9.08
C GLY A 82 12.85 14.66 -8.15
N GLN A 83 12.70 15.75 -7.40
CA GLN A 83 13.71 16.17 -6.42
C GLN A 83 13.86 15.16 -5.29
N ALA A 84 12.75 14.57 -4.84
CA ALA A 84 12.80 13.50 -3.85
C ALA A 84 13.54 12.27 -4.37
N ALA A 85 13.34 11.93 -5.64
CA ALA A 85 14.07 10.84 -6.29
C ALA A 85 15.58 11.11 -6.36
N ILE A 86 15.95 12.31 -6.76
CA ILE A 86 17.36 12.73 -6.82
C ILE A 86 18.00 12.70 -5.44
N ALA A 87 17.30 13.25 -4.43
CA ALA A 87 17.79 13.26 -3.05
C ALA A 87 17.98 11.83 -2.53
N LEU A 88 17.05 10.94 -2.81
CA LEU A 88 17.14 9.53 -2.40
C LEU A 88 18.39 8.86 -2.98
N ILE A 89 18.66 9.10 -4.27
CA ILE A 89 19.86 8.57 -4.94
C ILE A 89 21.13 9.10 -4.27
N TYR A 90 21.21 10.40 -4.06
CA TYR A 90 22.41 11.01 -3.45
C TYR A 90 22.64 10.53 -2.01
N LEU A 91 21.57 10.35 -1.24
CA LEU A 91 21.71 9.86 0.13
C LEU A 91 22.05 8.38 0.20
N SER A 92 21.86 7.62 -0.87
CA SER A 92 22.16 6.19 -0.94
C SER A 92 23.62 5.90 -1.27
N TYR A 93 24.39 6.89 -1.68
CA TYR A 93 25.80 6.75 -2.08
C TYR A 93 26.76 7.46 -1.14
#